data_a90b8675c3bb286dd63001eac175415d
#
_entry.id   a90b8675c3bb286dd63001eac175415d
#
_cell.length_a   1.000
_cell.length_b   1.000
_cell.length_c   1.000
_cell.angle_alpha   90.00
_cell.angle_beta   90.00
_cell.angle_gamma   90.00
#
_symmetry.space_group_name_H-M   'P 1'
#
loop_
_entity.id
_entity.type
_entity.pdbx_description
1 polymer ?
#
loop_
_entity_poly.entity_id
_entity_poly.type
_entity_poly.pdbx_seq_one_letter_code
_entity_poly.pdbx_strand_id
1 'polypeptide(L)'
;SGYCGGTSMGYADLYWINNYNSSFGNEQELRTLISTFKEKGIGTIADVVINHRKNVSNWVDFPRETYKGETYEMVSTDICSDDDDGETKKWADKNGYSLSTNKDSGEGWGGMRDLDHNSENVQKCVKAYLDFLLNDLGYTGFRYDMVKGYKASFTAQYNSEAKPQFSVGECWDSSNTIKSWIEGTKTDDALQSAAFDFQFKYVVRNAVDKSDWTWLSKPNDDKGTGNNWPLVNTNLDQGKYRRYAVTFVENHDTEVRPDGSSNGPLKKDTLAANAFMLAMPGTPCVFMKHWQKYPTQIKAMVAARKAAGVNNESSYANFRSNKDYYAIVSKTNNENRLLAVIGNVAAIEQSVNTQQWVKVLEGYHYAYYLPTTMETAYADLSTGIHQGEQ
;
A
#
# COMPACT_ATOMS: atom_id res chain seq x y z
N SER A 1 -14.29 2.58 3.97
CA SER A 1 -14.67 3.29 5.18
C SER A 1 -16.16 3.58 5.21
N GLY A 2 -16.72 3.80 6.40
CA GLY A 2 -18.10 4.17 6.61
C GLY A 2 -18.43 5.58 6.13
N TYR A 3 -19.56 6.11 6.55
CA TYR A 3 -20.02 7.44 6.17
C TYR A 3 -19.11 8.53 6.75
N CYS A 4 -18.57 9.36 5.87
CA CYS A 4 -17.65 10.43 6.22
C CYS A 4 -18.19 11.84 5.88
N GLY A 5 -19.35 11.93 5.26
CA GLY A 5 -19.92 13.15 4.67
C GLY A 5 -19.90 13.10 3.15
N GLY A 6 -20.79 13.85 2.51
CA GLY A 6 -21.10 13.73 1.07
C GLY A 6 -19.95 14.04 0.11
N THR A 7 -18.88 14.73 0.54
CA THR A 7 -17.75 15.12 -0.31
C THR A 7 -16.41 14.60 0.22
N SER A 8 -16.41 13.80 1.29
CA SER A 8 -15.20 13.25 1.88
C SER A 8 -14.55 12.20 1.01
N MET A 9 -13.21 12.16 0.99
CA MET A 9 -12.43 11.07 0.37
C MET A 9 -12.52 9.76 1.15
N GLY A 10 -13.01 9.76 2.40
CA GLY A 10 -13.18 8.57 3.20
C GLY A 10 -12.31 8.47 4.46
N TYR A 11 -11.52 9.50 4.80
CA TYR A 11 -10.62 9.48 5.95
C TYR A 11 -11.12 10.23 7.18
N ALA A 12 -12.40 10.63 7.16
CA ALA A 12 -13.08 11.33 8.24
C ALA A 12 -14.29 10.51 8.73
N ASP A 13 -14.05 9.27 9.14
CA ASP A 13 -15.10 8.32 9.46
C ASP A 13 -15.95 8.77 10.65
N LEU A 14 -17.25 8.97 10.39
CA LEU A 14 -18.25 9.19 11.42
C LEU A 14 -18.87 7.86 11.85
N TYR A 15 -19.34 7.07 10.90
CA TYR A 15 -19.89 5.73 11.14
C TYR A 15 -18.92 4.65 10.64
N TRP A 16 -18.78 3.58 11.42
CA TRP A 16 -17.97 2.41 11.06
C TRP A 16 -18.82 1.23 10.61
N ILE A 17 -20.08 1.14 11.05
CA ILE A 17 -20.93 -0.03 10.84
C ILE A 17 -22.27 0.34 10.22
N ASN A 18 -23.03 1.29 10.77
CA ASN A 18 -24.42 1.48 10.45
C ASN A 18 -24.74 2.45 9.30
N ASN A 19 -23.74 3.07 8.67
CA ASN A 19 -23.97 3.93 7.52
C ASN A 19 -22.81 3.83 6.51
N TYR A 20 -23.13 3.36 5.32
CA TYR A 20 -22.20 3.21 4.20
C TYR A 20 -22.60 4.03 2.96
N ASN A 21 -23.43 5.05 3.13
CA ASN A 21 -23.70 6.01 2.08
C ASN A 21 -22.51 6.97 1.94
N SER A 22 -22.03 7.15 0.72
CA SER A 22 -20.90 8.01 0.40
C SER A 22 -21.08 8.69 -0.94
N SER A 23 -20.16 9.60 -1.28
CA SER A 23 -20.10 10.18 -2.63
C SER A 23 -19.79 9.17 -3.74
N PHE A 24 -19.32 7.97 -3.39
CA PHE A 24 -18.98 6.90 -4.33
C PHE A 24 -20.09 5.86 -4.51
N GLY A 25 -21.14 5.91 -3.71
CA GLY A 25 -22.25 4.97 -3.76
C GLY A 25 -22.83 4.66 -2.37
N ASN A 26 -23.85 3.81 -2.36
CA ASN A 26 -24.53 3.35 -1.15
C ASN A 26 -24.06 1.94 -0.72
N GLU A 27 -24.55 1.46 0.42
CA GLU A 27 -24.17 0.15 0.95
C GLU A 27 -24.51 -1.00 0.01
N GLN A 28 -25.66 -0.95 -0.67
CA GLN A 28 -26.07 -2.02 -1.60
C GLN A 28 -25.11 -2.09 -2.79
N GLU A 29 -24.68 -0.95 -3.32
CA GLU A 29 -23.68 -0.89 -4.40
C GLU A 29 -22.34 -1.42 -3.93
N LEU A 30 -21.91 -1.08 -2.70
CA LEU A 30 -20.69 -1.64 -2.10
C LEU A 30 -20.77 -3.17 -1.97
N ARG A 31 -21.86 -3.71 -1.45
CA ARG A 31 -22.08 -5.16 -1.33
C ARG A 31 -22.05 -5.85 -2.69
N THR A 32 -22.67 -5.24 -3.69
CA THR A 32 -22.66 -5.75 -5.08
C THR A 32 -21.24 -5.74 -5.65
N LEU A 33 -20.47 -4.67 -5.41
CA LEU A 33 -19.08 -4.59 -5.84
C LEU A 33 -18.24 -5.71 -5.22
N ILE A 34 -18.31 -5.89 -3.91
CA ILE A 34 -17.55 -6.91 -3.19
C ILE A 34 -17.90 -8.32 -3.71
N SER A 35 -19.21 -8.63 -3.85
CA SER A 35 -19.65 -9.94 -4.37
C SER A 35 -19.20 -10.17 -5.81
N THR A 36 -19.27 -9.16 -6.67
CA THR A 36 -18.82 -9.25 -8.06
C THR A 36 -17.32 -9.54 -8.18
N PHE A 37 -16.49 -8.88 -7.36
CA PHE A 37 -15.07 -9.20 -7.30
C PHE A 37 -14.83 -10.64 -6.82
N LYS A 38 -15.52 -11.06 -5.78
CA LYS A 38 -15.43 -12.43 -5.25
C LYS A 38 -15.81 -13.50 -6.30
N GLU A 39 -16.87 -13.30 -7.06
CA GLU A 39 -17.28 -14.17 -8.16
C GLU A 39 -16.20 -14.33 -9.25
N LYS A 40 -15.37 -13.30 -9.41
CA LYS A 40 -14.23 -13.30 -10.33
C LYS A 40 -12.93 -13.82 -9.69
N GLY A 41 -12.98 -14.33 -8.47
CA GLY A 41 -11.82 -14.82 -7.73
C GLY A 41 -10.87 -13.71 -7.26
N ILE A 42 -11.35 -12.48 -7.12
CA ILE A 42 -10.57 -11.32 -6.67
C ILE A 42 -11.05 -10.91 -5.28
N GLY A 43 -10.12 -10.84 -4.34
CA GLY A 43 -10.38 -10.30 -3.01
C GLY A 43 -10.50 -8.77 -3.02
N THR A 44 -11.21 -8.23 -2.05
CA THR A 44 -11.33 -6.79 -1.81
C THR A 44 -10.71 -6.43 -0.47
N ILE A 45 -10.06 -5.27 -0.40
CA ILE A 45 -9.36 -4.79 0.80
C ILE A 45 -10.04 -3.52 1.29
N ALA A 46 -10.47 -3.53 2.56
CA ALA A 46 -11.04 -2.35 3.19
C ALA A 46 -9.94 -1.37 3.60
N ASP A 47 -10.16 -0.10 3.37
CA ASP A 47 -9.33 0.97 3.90
C ASP A 47 -9.81 1.32 5.31
N VAL A 48 -9.02 0.94 6.32
CA VAL A 48 -9.38 0.97 7.74
C VAL A 48 -8.73 2.17 8.41
N VAL A 49 -9.55 3.13 8.82
CA VAL A 49 -9.14 4.34 9.53
C VAL A 49 -9.53 4.20 10.99
N ILE A 50 -8.59 3.80 11.84
CA ILE A 50 -8.81 3.59 13.27
C ILE A 50 -7.86 4.40 14.17
N ASN A 51 -6.93 5.14 13.58
CA ASN A 51 -6.10 6.08 14.34
C ASN A 51 -6.98 7.16 15.00
N HIS A 52 -7.92 7.69 14.24
CA HIS A 52 -8.77 8.82 14.63
C HIS A 52 -10.21 8.62 14.16
N ARG A 53 -11.12 9.40 14.71
CA ARG A 53 -12.54 9.37 14.34
C ARG A 53 -13.16 10.75 14.41
N LYS A 54 -14.11 11.02 13.49
CA LYS A 54 -14.87 12.25 13.47
C LYS A 54 -15.95 12.28 14.57
N ASN A 55 -16.21 13.45 15.09
CA ASN A 55 -17.28 13.70 16.08
C ASN A 55 -18.65 13.97 15.41
N VAL A 56 -19.71 13.77 16.17
CA VAL A 56 -21.09 14.01 15.72
C VAL A 56 -21.44 15.50 15.82
N SER A 57 -21.36 16.09 17.01
CA SER A 57 -21.86 17.43 17.30
C SER A 57 -20.91 18.29 18.15
N ASN A 58 -20.07 17.68 18.94
CA ASN A 58 -19.07 18.38 19.75
C ASN A 58 -17.69 17.71 19.65
N TRP A 59 -16.73 18.13 20.47
CA TRP A 59 -15.35 17.65 20.36
C TRP A 59 -15.11 16.24 20.87
N VAL A 60 -16.07 15.63 21.55
CA VAL A 60 -15.82 14.39 22.30
C VAL A 60 -16.94 13.35 22.16
N ASP A 61 -17.93 13.60 21.32
CA ASP A 61 -19.05 12.68 21.09
C ASP A 61 -18.84 11.83 19.84
N PHE A 62 -19.32 10.60 19.88
CA PHE A 62 -19.27 9.67 18.76
C PHE A 62 -20.66 9.05 18.55
N PRO A 63 -20.95 8.55 17.31
CA PRO A 63 -22.24 7.91 17.07
C PRO A 63 -22.34 6.59 17.83
N ARG A 64 -23.55 6.30 18.28
CA ARG A 64 -23.91 4.99 18.79
C ARG A 64 -24.25 4.08 17.59
N GLU A 65 -23.59 2.93 17.53
CA GLU A 65 -23.79 1.94 16.46
C GLU A 65 -24.22 0.59 17.04
N THR A 66 -24.89 -0.21 16.26
CA THR A 66 -25.34 -1.55 16.66
C THR A 66 -24.86 -2.60 15.67
N TYR A 67 -24.43 -3.74 16.20
CA TYR A 67 -24.00 -4.89 15.40
C TYR A 67 -24.21 -6.18 16.17
N LYS A 68 -24.83 -7.18 15.51
CA LYS A 68 -25.15 -8.48 16.12
C LYS A 68 -25.89 -8.38 17.46
N GLY A 69 -26.78 -7.38 17.58
CA GLY A 69 -27.57 -7.17 18.78
C GLY A 69 -26.86 -6.46 19.93
N GLU A 70 -25.59 -6.08 19.75
CA GLU A 70 -24.84 -5.29 20.74
C GLU A 70 -24.72 -3.83 20.30
N THR A 71 -24.51 -2.95 21.29
CA THR A 71 -24.28 -1.52 21.08
C THR A 71 -22.81 -1.19 21.26
N TYR A 72 -22.30 -0.37 20.34
CA TYR A 72 -20.92 0.12 20.31
C TYR A 72 -20.94 1.65 20.27
N GLU A 73 -20.36 2.27 21.28
CA GLU A 73 -20.31 3.74 21.41
C GLU A 73 -18.99 4.13 22.09
N MET A 74 -18.21 4.94 21.41
CA MET A 74 -17.05 5.58 22.02
C MET A 74 -17.48 6.82 22.76
N VAL A 75 -16.76 7.16 23.81
CA VAL A 75 -17.03 8.30 24.69
C VAL A 75 -15.77 9.13 24.86
N SER A 76 -15.89 10.28 25.56
CA SER A 76 -14.76 11.20 25.74
C SER A 76 -13.51 10.56 26.35
N THR A 77 -13.68 9.58 27.25
CA THR A 77 -12.55 8.85 27.87
C THR A 77 -11.87 7.84 26.93
N ASP A 78 -12.33 7.70 25.69
CA ASP A 78 -11.69 6.93 24.63
C ASP A 78 -10.74 7.77 23.74
N ILE A 79 -10.63 9.07 24.03
CA ILE A 79 -9.76 10.02 23.32
C ILE A 79 -8.47 10.20 24.10
N CYS A 80 -7.34 10.20 23.41
CA CYS A 80 -6.02 10.42 24.00
C CYS A 80 -5.93 11.75 24.76
N SER A 81 -5.22 11.76 25.90
CA SER A 81 -5.15 12.94 26.79
C SER A 81 -4.44 14.14 26.15
N ASP A 82 -3.60 13.92 25.18
CA ASP A 82 -2.83 14.91 24.43
C ASP A 82 -3.36 15.18 23.01
N ASP A 83 -4.56 14.67 22.70
CA ASP A 83 -5.22 14.91 21.41
C ASP A 83 -5.23 16.38 21.02
N ASP A 84 -4.93 16.67 19.74
CA ASP A 84 -4.83 18.00 19.15
C ASP A 84 -3.92 18.95 19.97
N ASP A 85 -2.71 18.45 20.32
CA ASP A 85 -1.73 19.18 21.15
C ASP A 85 -2.32 19.69 22.50
N GLY A 86 -3.31 18.95 23.01
CA GLY A 86 -4.00 19.26 24.28
C GLY A 86 -5.18 20.25 24.15
N GLU A 87 -5.53 20.70 22.96
CA GLU A 87 -6.69 21.59 22.77
C GLU A 87 -8.00 20.87 23.09
N THR A 88 -8.12 19.59 22.75
CA THR A 88 -9.28 18.78 23.12
C THR A 88 -9.44 18.68 24.62
N LYS A 89 -8.33 18.52 25.37
CA LYS A 89 -8.39 18.49 26.82
C LYS A 89 -8.86 19.84 27.43
N LYS A 90 -8.37 20.95 26.92
CA LYS A 90 -8.81 22.27 27.33
C LYS A 90 -10.32 22.48 27.14
N TRP A 91 -10.80 22.04 25.96
CA TRP A 91 -12.23 22.11 25.68
C TRP A 91 -13.04 21.19 26.60
N ALA A 92 -12.58 19.94 26.79
CA ALA A 92 -13.24 18.96 27.67
C ALA A 92 -13.35 19.45 29.10
N ASP A 93 -12.25 19.93 29.69
CA ASP A 93 -12.22 20.46 31.05
C ASP A 93 -13.21 21.63 31.25
N LYS A 94 -13.29 22.56 30.26
CA LYS A 94 -14.22 23.69 30.26
C LYS A 94 -15.68 23.24 30.16
N ASN A 95 -15.96 22.11 29.51
CA ASN A 95 -17.33 21.64 29.26
C ASN A 95 -17.74 20.46 30.16
N GLY A 96 -16.93 20.12 31.18
CA GLY A 96 -17.25 19.08 32.16
C GLY A 96 -17.06 17.64 31.67
N TYR A 97 -16.20 17.42 30.68
CA TYR A 97 -15.83 16.10 30.21
C TYR A 97 -14.42 15.69 30.67
N SER A 98 -14.19 14.39 30.80
CA SER A 98 -12.87 13.83 31.03
C SER A 98 -12.41 13.07 29.77
N LEU A 99 -11.14 13.22 29.44
CA LEU A 99 -10.49 12.38 28.41
C LEU A 99 -9.84 11.15 29.05
N SER A 100 -9.28 10.25 28.24
CA SER A 100 -8.38 9.21 28.73
C SER A 100 -7.23 9.80 29.53
N THR A 101 -6.68 9.03 30.46
CA THR A 101 -5.43 9.38 31.15
C THR A 101 -4.20 9.03 30.34
N ASN A 102 -4.35 8.23 29.29
CA ASN A 102 -3.26 7.82 28.41
C ASN A 102 -3.02 8.90 27.35
N LYS A 103 -1.75 9.08 27.03
CA LYS A 103 -1.34 9.82 25.85
C LYS A 103 -1.47 8.95 24.61
N ASP A 104 -1.43 9.59 23.46
CA ASP A 104 -1.28 8.90 22.20
C ASP A 104 -0.09 7.94 22.25
N SER A 105 -0.26 6.75 21.69
CA SER A 105 0.76 5.71 21.67
C SER A 105 1.68 5.78 20.45
N GLY A 106 1.42 6.70 19.54
CA GLY A 106 2.18 6.95 18.32
C GLY A 106 2.33 8.43 18.00
N GLU A 107 2.24 8.79 16.73
CA GLU A 107 2.31 10.16 16.24
C GLU A 107 0.92 10.79 16.27
N GLY A 108 0.76 11.91 16.96
CA GLY A 108 -0.50 12.67 17.03
C GLY A 108 -0.89 13.27 15.67
N TRP A 109 -2.19 13.42 15.44
CA TRP A 109 -2.76 14.10 14.28
C TRP A 109 -3.95 14.96 14.67
N GLY A 110 -3.83 16.27 14.51
CA GLY A 110 -4.79 17.27 15.00
C GLY A 110 -6.06 17.47 14.17
N GLY A 111 -6.37 16.59 13.21
CA GLY A 111 -7.52 16.76 12.32
C GLY A 111 -8.85 16.27 12.89
N MET A 112 -8.83 15.23 13.71
CA MET A 112 -9.97 14.59 14.37
C MET A 112 -9.51 14.03 15.72
N ARG A 113 -10.39 13.27 16.40
CA ARG A 113 -10.05 12.75 17.75
C ARG A 113 -9.20 11.51 17.66
N ASP A 114 -7.96 11.58 18.16
CA ASP A 114 -7.06 10.43 18.29
C ASP A 114 -7.60 9.45 19.32
N LEU A 115 -7.77 8.20 18.89
CA LEU A 115 -8.37 7.15 19.72
C LEU A 115 -7.32 6.49 20.62
N ASP A 116 -7.65 6.34 21.90
CA ASP A 116 -6.80 5.63 22.85
C ASP A 116 -6.96 4.11 22.68
N HIS A 117 -6.07 3.47 21.92
CA HIS A 117 -6.07 2.01 21.73
C HIS A 117 -5.77 1.21 23.01
N ASN A 118 -5.34 1.82 24.12
CA ASN A 118 -5.29 1.16 25.42
C ASN A 118 -6.68 1.06 26.07
N SER A 119 -7.68 1.81 25.61
CA SER A 119 -9.06 1.68 26.08
C SER A 119 -9.66 0.35 25.63
N GLU A 120 -10.18 -0.43 26.57
CA GLU A 120 -10.92 -1.67 26.25
C GLU A 120 -12.15 -1.39 25.37
N ASN A 121 -12.80 -0.23 25.57
CA ASN A 121 -13.95 0.16 24.77
C ASN A 121 -13.54 0.48 23.32
N VAL A 122 -12.44 1.19 23.08
CA VAL A 122 -11.89 1.39 21.74
C VAL A 122 -11.58 0.06 21.07
N GLN A 123 -10.87 -0.84 21.77
CA GLN A 123 -10.55 -2.16 21.24
C GLN A 123 -11.81 -2.98 20.90
N LYS A 124 -12.85 -2.93 21.78
CA LYS A 124 -14.14 -3.58 21.53
C LYS A 124 -14.81 -3.04 20.26
N CYS A 125 -14.85 -1.71 20.11
CA CYS A 125 -15.43 -1.07 18.93
C CYS A 125 -14.65 -1.39 17.65
N VAL A 126 -13.32 -1.36 17.68
CA VAL A 126 -12.46 -1.72 16.54
C VAL A 126 -12.67 -3.18 16.14
N LYS A 127 -12.68 -4.10 17.09
CA LYS A 127 -12.90 -5.53 16.81
C LYS A 127 -14.26 -5.79 16.15
N ALA A 128 -15.32 -5.13 16.64
CA ALA A 128 -16.65 -5.21 16.02
C ALA A 128 -16.65 -4.66 14.59
N TYR A 129 -15.96 -3.54 14.36
CA TYR A 129 -15.79 -2.94 13.04
C TYR A 129 -15.07 -3.88 12.06
N LEU A 130 -13.95 -4.47 12.49
CA LEU A 130 -13.18 -5.39 11.65
C LEU A 130 -13.95 -6.69 11.35
N ASP A 131 -14.70 -7.22 12.34
CA ASP A 131 -15.59 -8.37 12.13
C ASP A 131 -16.71 -8.04 11.12
N PHE A 132 -17.32 -6.87 11.23
CA PHE A 132 -18.32 -6.39 10.28
C PHE A 132 -17.76 -6.30 8.85
N LEU A 133 -16.56 -5.74 8.69
CA LEU A 133 -15.91 -5.63 7.37
C LEU A 133 -15.66 -7.00 6.72
N LEU A 134 -15.13 -7.95 7.48
CA LEU A 134 -14.80 -9.28 6.94
C LEU A 134 -16.03 -10.19 6.79
N ASN A 135 -16.83 -10.29 7.84
CA ASN A 135 -17.85 -11.33 7.95
C ASN A 135 -19.25 -10.89 7.53
N ASP A 136 -19.53 -9.60 7.50
CA ASP A 136 -20.82 -9.05 7.04
C ASP A 136 -20.70 -8.43 5.63
N LEU A 137 -19.79 -7.48 5.42
CA LEU A 137 -19.58 -6.88 4.09
C LEU A 137 -18.84 -7.81 3.12
N GLY A 138 -17.96 -8.69 3.62
CA GLY A 138 -17.26 -9.67 2.81
C GLY A 138 -15.92 -9.24 2.24
N TYR A 139 -15.29 -8.22 2.82
CA TYR A 139 -13.90 -7.90 2.52
C TYR A 139 -12.98 -9.07 2.87
N THR A 140 -11.84 -9.18 2.22
CA THR A 140 -10.85 -10.25 2.46
C THR A 140 -9.63 -9.77 3.23
N GLY A 141 -9.42 -8.47 3.32
CA GLY A 141 -8.24 -7.92 3.97
C GLY A 141 -8.37 -6.45 4.30
N PHE A 142 -7.30 -5.89 4.87
CA PHE A 142 -7.25 -4.52 5.36
C PHE A 142 -6.05 -3.76 4.81
N ARG A 143 -6.26 -2.48 4.49
CA ARG A 143 -5.25 -1.45 4.44
C ARG A 143 -5.46 -0.57 5.66
N TYR A 144 -4.51 -0.56 6.59
CA TYR A 144 -4.56 0.32 7.76
C TYR A 144 -3.95 1.67 7.43
N ASP A 145 -4.78 2.71 7.56
CA ASP A 145 -4.39 4.10 7.41
C ASP A 145 -3.53 4.57 8.59
N MET A 146 -2.55 5.43 8.32
CA MET A 146 -1.76 6.15 9.31
C MET A 146 -1.31 5.30 10.52
N VAL A 147 -0.66 4.17 10.26
CA VAL A 147 -0.28 3.22 11.32
C VAL A 147 0.81 3.73 12.27
N LYS A 148 1.46 4.84 11.96
CA LYS A 148 2.37 5.52 12.90
C LYS A 148 1.64 6.20 14.06
N GLY A 149 0.35 6.43 13.93
CA GLY A 149 -0.48 7.07 14.95
C GLY A 149 -0.79 6.20 16.17
N TYR A 150 -0.46 4.91 16.16
CA TYR A 150 -0.63 4.02 17.30
C TYR A 150 0.37 2.88 17.27
N LYS A 151 0.63 2.24 18.42
CA LYS A 151 1.61 1.14 18.51
C LYS A 151 1.27 0.01 17.55
N ALA A 152 2.28 -0.52 16.85
CA ALA A 152 2.16 -1.66 15.94
C ALA A 152 1.57 -2.91 16.63
N SER A 153 1.76 -3.07 17.94
CA SER A 153 1.18 -4.16 18.72
C SER A 153 -0.34 -4.18 18.71
N PHE A 154 -1.02 -3.04 18.51
CA PHE A 154 -2.47 -3.01 18.34
C PHE A 154 -2.90 -3.58 16.98
N THR A 155 -2.19 -3.25 15.90
CA THR A 155 -2.40 -3.91 14.61
C THR A 155 -2.17 -5.42 14.72
N ALA A 156 -1.12 -5.84 15.43
CA ALA A 156 -0.85 -7.25 15.70
C ALA A 156 -2.04 -7.94 16.40
N GLN A 157 -2.55 -7.33 17.47
CA GLN A 157 -3.70 -7.83 18.22
C GLN A 157 -4.94 -7.92 17.35
N TYR A 158 -5.29 -6.86 16.63
CA TYR A 158 -6.49 -6.82 15.79
C TYR A 158 -6.43 -7.86 14.68
N ASN A 159 -5.29 -8.00 14.00
CA ASN A 159 -5.13 -8.99 12.93
C ASN A 159 -5.08 -10.44 13.44
N SER A 160 -4.47 -10.69 14.60
CA SER A 160 -4.45 -12.04 15.19
C SER A 160 -5.85 -12.55 15.55
N GLU A 161 -6.76 -11.65 15.89
CA GLU A 161 -8.15 -11.96 16.19
C GLU A 161 -9.04 -11.99 14.95
N ALA A 162 -8.98 -10.97 14.10
CA ALA A 162 -9.81 -10.84 12.89
C ALA A 162 -9.39 -11.80 11.77
N LYS A 163 -8.10 -12.15 11.68
CA LYS A 163 -7.51 -13.07 10.70
C LYS A 163 -7.82 -12.70 9.25
N PRO A 164 -7.52 -11.48 8.80
CA PRO A 164 -7.65 -11.11 7.40
C PRO A 164 -6.73 -11.98 6.54
N GLN A 165 -7.14 -12.25 5.30
CA GLN A 165 -6.29 -12.96 4.34
C GLN A 165 -5.08 -12.11 3.90
N PHE A 166 -5.22 -10.79 3.95
CA PHE A 166 -4.15 -9.85 3.63
C PHE A 166 -4.26 -8.61 4.52
N SER A 167 -3.11 -8.08 4.93
CA SER A 167 -3.02 -6.81 5.66
C SER A 167 -1.82 -6.01 5.19
N VAL A 168 -2.03 -4.73 4.96
CA VAL A 168 -0.99 -3.76 4.64
C VAL A 168 -1.17 -2.49 5.44
N GLY A 169 -0.10 -1.98 6.05
CA GLY A 169 -0.10 -0.72 6.79
C GLY A 169 0.53 0.42 6.01
N GLU A 170 -0.04 1.60 6.14
CA GLU A 170 0.55 2.84 5.67
C GLU A 170 1.49 3.39 6.75
N CYS A 171 2.76 3.02 6.66
CA CYS A 171 3.84 3.56 7.47
C CYS A 171 4.70 4.48 6.60
N TRP A 172 4.31 5.73 6.47
CA TRP A 172 4.98 6.69 5.58
C TRP A 172 6.24 7.25 6.24
N ASP A 173 7.34 6.53 6.10
CA ASP A 173 8.60 6.87 6.77
C ASP A 173 9.81 6.22 6.10
N SER A 174 10.97 6.32 6.75
CA SER A 174 12.18 5.63 6.38
C SER A 174 12.03 4.11 6.42
N SER A 175 12.87 3.40 5.67
CA SER A 175 12.88 1.93 5.67
C SER A 175 13.09 1.34 7.07
N ASN A 176 13.89 1.99 7.92
CA ASN A 176 14.11 1.54 9.29
C ASN A 176 12.84 1.65 10.14
N THR A 177 12.08 2.72 10.00
CA THR A 177 10.80 2.88 10.68
C THR A 177 9.77 1.87 10.15
N ILE A 178 9.68 1.70 8.83
CA ILE A 178 8.75 0.75 8.22
C ILE A 178 9.04 -0.68 8.69
N LYS A 179 10.31 -1.13 8.65
CA LYS A 179 10.65 -2.49 9.12
C LYS A 179 10.41 -2.65 10.62
N SER A 180 10.67 -1.63 11.43
CA SER A 180 10.38 -1.67 12.87
C SER A 180 8.89 -1.79 13.13
N TRP A 181 8.06 -1.11 12.34
CA TRP A 181 6.62 -1.27 12.40
C TRP A 181 6.18 -2.69 12.01
N ILE A 182 6.70 -3.26 10.91
CA ILE A 182 6.43 -4.64 10.51
C ILE A 182 6.77 -5.61 11.63
N GLU A 183 7.97 -5.52 12.21
CA GLU A 183 8.39 -6.35 13.34
C GLU A 183 7.51 -6.14 14.59
N GLY A 184 7.03 -4.91 14.80
CA GLY A 184 6.10 -4.59 15.89
C GLY A 184 4.71 -5.22 15.73
N THR A 185 4.35 -5.71 14.54
CA THR A 185 3.10 -6.45 14.32
C THR A 185 3.20 -7.94 14.65
N LYS A 186 4.29 -8.37 15.26
CA LYS A 186 4.54 -9.79 15.57
C LYS A 186 3.62 -10.31 16.66
N THR A 187 2.99 -11.46 16.40
CA THR A 187 2.22 -12.25 17.37
C THR A 187 2.59 -13.73 17.20
N ASP A 188 2.92 -14.41 18.28
CA ASP A 188 3.29 -15.85 18.27
C ASP A 188 4.30 -16.20 17.16
N ASP A 189 5.37 -15.42 17.05
CA ASP A 189 6.43 -15.52 16.04
C ASP A 189 6.02 -15.26 14.59
N ALA A 190 4.76 -14.89 14.32
CA ALA A 190 4.27 -14.49 13.01
C ALA A 190 4.09 -12.98 12.90
N LEU A 191 4.60 -12.38 11.81
CA LEU A 191 4.34 -11.00 11.46
C LEU A 191 2.92 -10.88 10.87
N GLN A 192 2.10 -10.01 11.43
CA GLN A 192 0.66 -9.93 11.12
C GLN A 192 0.33 -8.98 9.98
N SER A 193 1.27 -8.16 9.50
CA SER A 193 0.99 -7.21 8.42
C SER A 193 2.21 -6.96 7.54
N ALA A 194 1.96 -6.76 6.26
CA ALA A 194 2.86 -6.11 5.32
C ALA A 194 2.77 -4.58 5.48
N ALA A 195 3.66 -3.86 4.82
CA ALA A 195 3.63 -2.40 4.74
C ALA A 195 3.89 -1.92 3.31
N PHE A 196 3.38 -0.73 2.97
CA PHE A 196 3.74 -0.06 1.72
C PHE A 196 5.23 0.33 1.72
N ASP A 197 5.91 0.00 0.63
CA ASP A 197 7.32 0.31 0.41
C ASP A 197 7.47 1.74 -0.15
N PHE A 198 7.37 2.73 0.73
CA PHE A 198 7.51 4.13 0.35
C PHE A 198 8.88 4.44 -0.24
N GLN A 199 9.92 3.74 0.18
CA GLN A 199 11.27 3.98 -0.32
C GLN A 199 11.43 3.43 -1.74
N PHE A 200 10.72 2.39 -2.11
CA PHE A 200 10.61 1.94 -3.49
C PHE A 200 10.00 3.03 -4.39
N LYS A 201 8.88 3.60 -3.99
CA LYS A 201 8.23 4.70 -4.69
C LYS A 201 9.17 5.88 -4.92
N TYR A 202 9.90 6.30 -3.88
CA TYR A 202 10.80 7.44 -3.98
C TYR A 202 12.04 7.17 -4.81
N VAL A 203 12.59 5.97 -4.79
CA VAL A 203 13.69 5.56 -5.67
C VAL A 203 13.27 5.62 -7.13
N VAL A 204 12.06 5.12 -7.47
CA VAL A 204 11.51 5.20 -8.82
C VAL A 204 11.29 6.66 -9.24
N ARG A 205 10.67 7.48 -8.40
CA ARG A 205 10.50 8.90 -8.66
C ARG A 205 11.84 9.60 -8.92
N ASN A 206 12.86 9.33 -8.11
CA ASN A 206 14.17 9.95 -8.28
C ASN A 206 14.82 9.58 -9.61
N ALA A 207 14.71 8.33 -10.04
CA ALA A 207 15.20 7.88 -11.36
C ALA A 207 14.52 8.65 -12.49
N VAL A 208 13.21 8.79 -12.43
CA VAL A 208 12.39 9.51 -13.42
C VAL A 208 12.71 11.00 -13.41
N ASP A 209 12.69 11.66 -12.25
CA ASP A 209 12.92 13.11 -12.12
C ASP A 209 14.33 13.53 -12.59
N LYS A 210 15.34 12.69 -12.30
CA LYS A 210 16.73 12.94 -12.69
C LYS A 210 17.06 12.47 -14.10
N SER A 211 16.15 11.75 -14.76
CA SER A 211 16.42 11.05 -16.04
C SER A 211 17.72 10.24 -15.97
N ASP A 212 17.90 9.51 -14.87
CA ASP A 212 19.06 8.69 -14.55
C ASP A 212 18.61 7.38 -13.90
N TRP A 213 18.56 6.32 -14.71
CA TRP A 213 18.05 5.03 -14.29
C TRP A 213 18.93 4.30 -13.28
N THR A 214 20.18 4.75 -13.06
CA THR A 214 21.02 4.19 -11.97
C THR A 214 20.42 4.42 -10.59
N TRP A 215 19.49 5.37 -10.44
CA TRP A 215 18.81 5.62 -9.17
C TRP A 215 17.95 4.43 -8.71
N LEU A 216 17.51 3.57 -9.61
CA LEU A 216 16.79 2.34 -9.27
C LEU A 216 17.64 1.34 -8.47
N SER A 217 18.97 1.48 -8.50
CA SER A 217 19.91 0.67 -7.73
C SER A 217 20.51 1.38 -6.51
N LYS A 218 19.97 2.53 -6.12
CA LYS A 218 20.46 3.35 -5.00
C LYS A 218 19.44 3.42 -3.87
N PRO A 219 19.88 3.73 -2.63
CA PRO A 219 18.94 4.08 -1.57
C PRO A 219 18.29 5.44 -1.83
N ASN A 220 17.12 5.66 -1.27
CA ASN A 220 16.54 7.00 -1.24
C ASN A 220 17.24 7.83 -0.17
N ASP A 221 18.14 8.69 -0.57
CA ASP A 221 19.04 9.42 0.31
C ASP A 221 18.73 10.92 0.40
N ASP A 222 17.46 11.29 0.33
CA ASP A 222 17.04 12.70 0.44
C ASP A 222 17.49 13.37 1.75
N LYS A 223 17.93 12.60 2.73
CA LYS A 223 18.42 13.07 4.04
C LYS A 223 19.87 12.71 4.36
N GLY A 224 20.65 12.22 3.40
CA GLY A 224 22.08 11.90 3.57
C GLY A 224 22.38 10.78 4.58
N THR A 225 21.44 9.89 4.83
CA THR A 225 21.61 8.80 5.82
C THR A 225 22.23 7.53 5.24
N GLY A 226 22.34 7.42 3.91
CA GLY A 226 23.01 6.32 3.19
C GLY A 226 22.34 4.93 3.30
N ASN A 227 21.26 4.77 4.06
CA ASN A 227 20.71 3.47 4.42
C ASN A 227 19.22 3.29 4.10
N ASN A 228 18.64 4.21 3.35
CA ASN A 228 17.19 4.21 3.10
C ASN A 228 16.82 3.38 1.86
N TRP A 229 17.16 2.09 1.90
CA TRP A 229 16.87 1.14 0.84
C TRP A 229 15.39 0.75 0.80
N PRO A 230 14.80 0.52 -0.40
CA PRO A 230 13.50 -0.13 -0.50
C PRO A 230 13.44 -1.46 0.26
N LEU A 231 12.29 -1.80 0.82
CA LEU A 231 12.08 -3.07 1.54
C LEU A 231 12.42 -4.31 0.70
N VAL A 232 12.18 -4.23 -0.62
CA VAL A 232 12.50 -5.32 -1.55
C VAL A 232 13.98 -5.43 -1.88
N ASN A 233 14.80 -4.42 -1.56
CA ASN A 233 16.20 -4.39 -1.95
C ASN A 233 17.03 -5.37 -1.11
N THR A 234 17.98 -6.05 -1.77
CA THR A 234 18.89 -6.99 -1.10
C THR A 234 19.77 -6.32 -0.03
N ASN A 235 20.08 -5.03 -0.20
CA ASN A 235 20.89 -4.27 0.76
C ASN A 235 20.14 -3.92 2.06
N LEU A 236 18.81 -4.11 2.10
CA LEU A 236 18.07 -4.04 3.35
C LEU A 236 17.92 -5.45 3.94
N ASP A 237 18.71 -5.73 4.98
CA ASP A 237 18.66 -6.99 5.74
C ASP A 237 18.62 -8.23 4.82
N GLN A 238 19.44 -8.24 3.77
CA GLN A 238 19.54 -9.32 2.78
C GLN A 238 18.22 -9.68 2.07
N GLY A 239 17.29 -8.71 2.01
CA GLY A 239 15.97 -8.90 1.39
C GLY A 239 14.96 -9.62 2.28
N LYS A 240 15.18 -9.71 3.57
CA LYS A 240 14.25 -10.34 4.55
C LYS A 240 12.82 -9.81 4.45
N TYR A 241 12.65 -8.53 4.11
CA TYR A 241 11.34 -7.86 4.12
C TYR A 241 10.59 -7.90 2.79
N ARG A 242 11.11 -8.54 1.73
CA ARG A 242 10.44 -8.65 0.43
C ARG A 242 9.03 -9.21 0.52
N ARG A 243 8.84 -10.25 1.33
CA ARG A 243 7.56 -10.89 1.58
C ARG A 243 6.52 -9.92 2.15
N TYR A 244 6.96 -8.93 2.91
CA TYR A 244 6.12 -7.95 3.61
C TYR A 244 6.10 -6.59 2.93
N ALA A 245 6.69 -6.47 1.74
CA ALA A 245 6.73 -5.24 0.97
C ALA A 245 5.57 -5.17 -0.02
N VAL A 246 4.73 -4.16 0.12
CA VAL A 246 3.74 -3.79 -0.91
C VAL A 246 4.33 -2.64 -1.72
N THR A 247 4.84 -2.96 -2.91
CA THR A 247 5.48 -1.97 -3.79
C THR A 247 4.45 -1.15 -4.54
N PHE A 248 4.71 0.13 -4.71
CA PHE A 248 3.88 1.04 -5.49
C PHE A 248 4.73 2.15 -6.09
N VAL A 249 4.24 2.81 -7.13
CA VAL A 249 4.95 3.92 -7.79
C VAL A 249 4.21 5.23 -7.69
N GLU A 250 2.90 5.18 -7.42
CA GLU A 250 2.03 6.33 -7.20
C GLU A 250 0.84 5.93 -6.34
N ASN A 251 0.28 6.88 -5.58
CA ASN A 251 -0.97 6.72 -4.85
C ASN A 251 -1.76 8.05 -4.80
N HIS A 252 -2.93 8.03 -4.16
CA HIS A 252 -3.83 9.18 -4.05
C HIS A 252 -3.28 10.35 -3.19
N ASP A 253 -2.24 10.10 -2.36
CA ASP A 253 -1.60 11.13 -1.54
C ASP A 253 -0.38 11.74 -2.19
N THR A 254 0.27 11.01 -3.10
CA THR A 254 1.49 11.47 -3.77
C THR A 254 1.25 12.03 -5.17
N GLU A 255 0.11 11.73 -5.81
CA GLU A 255 -0.25 12.28 -7.11
C GLU A 255 -0.45 13.80 -7.10
N VAL A 256 -0.44 14.40 -8.28
CA VAL A 256 -0.85 15.80 -8.43
C VAL A 256 -2.37 15.88 -8.25
N ARG A 257 -2.81 16.63 -7.25
CA ARG A 257 -4.23 16.84 -6.94
C ARG A 257 -4.86 17.90 -7.85
N PRO A 258 -6.20 17.97 -7.93
CA PRO A 258 -6.89 18.97 -8.75
C PRO A 258 -6.54 20.43 -8.41
N ASP A 259 -6.18 20.72 -7.17
CA ASP A 259 -5.73 22.04 -6.71
C ASP A 259 -4.26 22.33 -7.05
N GLY A 260 -3.57 21.39 -7.71
CA GLY A 260 -2.16 21.48 -8.07
C GLY A 260 -1.19 21.09 -6.95
N SER A 261 -1.68 20.81 -5.75
CA SER A 261 -0.84 20.29 -4.66
C SER A 261 -0.38 18.87 -4.96
N SER A 262 0.78 18.50 -4.43
CA SER A 262 1.33 17.16 -4.61
C SER A 262 2.37 16.84 -3.56
N ASN A 263 2.65 15.54 -3.36
CA ASN A 263 3.62 15.09 -2.39
C ASN A 263 4.61 14.09 -3.03
N GLY A 264 5.43 14.58 -3.97
CA GLY A 264 6.41 13.77 -4.69
C GLY A 264 5.80 12.88 -5.78
N PRO A 265 5.02 13.44 -6.71
CA PRO A 265 4.31 12.67 -7.73
C PRO A 265 5.26 12.06 -8.75
N LEU A 266 4.78 11.01 -9.42
CA LEU A 266 5.40 10.46 -10.62
C LEU A 266 4.96 11.31 -11.84
N LYS A 267 5.86 12.14 -12.37
CA LYS A 267 5.50 13.14 -13.40
C LYS A 267 5.51 12.62 -14.82
N LYS A 268 6.31 11.60 -15.13
CA LYS A 268 6.51 11.01 -16.46
C LYS A 268 6.93 9.55 -16.33
N ASP A 269 7.15 8.86 -17.45
CA ASP A 269 7.63 7.47 -17.49
C ASP A 269 6.76 6.48 -16.69
N THR A 270 5.44 6.73 -16.67
CA THR A 270 4.46 5.93 -15.90
C THR A 270 4.53 4.45 -16.25
N LEU A 271 4.65 4.12 -17.53
CA LEU A 271 4.74 2.72 -17.97
C LEU A 271 6.06 2.07 -17.56
N ALA A 272 7.18 2.77 -17.71
CA ALA A 272 8.49 2.29 -17.28
C ALA A 272 8.54 2.05 -15.75
N ALA A 273 7.95 2.95 -14.97
CA ALA A 273 7.83 2.82 -13.52
C ALA A 273 7.02 1.60 -13.11
N ASN A 274 5.84 1.39 -13.73
CA ASN A 274 5.03 0.19 -13.48
C ASN A 274 5.72 -1.08 -13.97
N ALA A 275 6.43 -1.03 -15.09
CA ALA A 275 7.22 -2.16 -15.59
C ALA A 275 8.32 -2.55 -14.60
N PHE A 276 9.04 -1.58 -14.03
CA PHE A 276 10.01 -1.87 -12.99
C PHE A 276 9.35 -2.53 -11.78
N MET A 277 8.28 -1.94 -11.25
CA MET A 277 7.56 -2.47 -10.10
C MET A 277 7.07 -3.91 -10.34
N LEU A 278 6.46 -4.17 -11.50
CA LEU A 278 5.91 -5.48 -11.82
C LEU A 278 6.98 -6.54 -12.12
N ALA A 279 8.20 -6.14 -12.44
CA ALA A 279 9.35 -7.04 -12.58
C ALA A 279 10.03 -7.37 -11.26
N MET A 280 9.88 -6.51 -10.24
CA MET A 280 10.54 -6.66 -8.94
C MET A 280 9.82 -7.65 -8.02
N PRO A 281 10.54 -8.22 -7.01
CA PRO A 281 9.91 -8.94 -5.90
C PRO A 281 8.92 -8.06 -5.13
N GLY A 282 8.20 -8.64 -4.19
CA GLY A 282 7.19 -7.97 -3.38
C GLY A 282 5.78 -8.13 -3.96
N THR A 283 4.82 -7.55 -3.28
CA THR A 283 3.42 -7.51 -3.71
C THR A 283 3.14 -6.19 -4.40
N PRO A 284 3.00 -6.14 -5.74
CA PRO A 284 2.81 -4.87 -6.44
C PRO A 284 1.39 -4.34 -6.26
N CYS A 285 1.28 -3.04 -6.01
CA CYS A 285 0.04 -2.28 -5.96
C CYS A 285 0.00 -1.28 -7.11
N VAL A 286 -0.77 -1.59 -8.15
CA VAL A 286 -0.94 -0.70 -9.31
C VAL A 286 -1.94 0.39 -8.97
N PHE A 287 -1.56 1.65 -9.16
CA PHE A 287 -2.44 2.79 -8.92
C PHE A 287 -3.60 2.80 -9.93
N MET A 288 -4.83 2.97 -9.44
CA MET A 288 -6.04 2.87 -10.26
C MET A 288 -6.02 3.80 -11.48
N LYS A 289 -5.55 5.04 -11.33
CA LYS A 289 -5.46 5.99 -12.45
C LYS A 289 -4.44 5.56 -13.51
N HIS A 290 -3.36 4.88 -13.12
CA HIS A 290 -2.43 4.28 -14.09
C HIS A 290 -3.09 3.13 -14.85
N TRP A 291 -3.82 2.25 -14.13
CA TRP A 291 -4.61 1.18 -14.76
C TRP A 291 -5.64 1.73 -15.73
N GLN A 292 -6.40 2.76 -15.34
CA GLN A 292 -7.41 3.38 -16.19
C GLN A 292 -6.81 4.02 -17.46
N LYS A 293 -5.63 4.62 -17.34
CA LYS A 293 -4.94 5.27 -18.45
C LYS A 293 -4.27 4.29 -19.41
N TYR A 294 -3.69 3.21 -18.89
CA TYR A 294 -2.88 2.24 -19.64
C TYR A 294 -3.30 0.79 -19.37
N PRO A 295 -4.58 0.42 -19.51
CA PRO A 295 -5.07 -0.90 -19.10
C PRO A 295 -4.43 -2.04 -19.90
N THR A 296 -4.23 -1.85 -21.21
CA THR A 296 -3.65 -2.87 -22.10
C THR A 296 -2.20 -3.18 -21.75
N GLN A 297 -1.38 -2.13 -21.58
CA GLN A 297 0.04 -2.27 -21.31
C GLN A 297 0.27 -2.88 -19.91
N ILE A 298 -0.42 -2.39 -18.90
CA ILE A 298 -0.29 -2.89 -17.51
C ILE A 298 -0.81 -4.33 -17.42
N LYS A 299 -1.91 -4.65 -18.10
CA LYS A 299 -2.42 -6.03 -18.18
C LYS A 299 -1.38 -6.98 -18.77
N ALA A 300 -0.68 -6.57 -19.84
CA ALA A 300 0.38 -7.35 -20.47
C ALA A 300 1.58 -7.55 -19.50
N MET A 301 2.00 -6.51 -18.78
CA MET A 301 3.04 -6.62 -17.75
C MET A 301 2.66 -7.59 -16.63
N VAL A 302 1.42 -7.53 -16.15
CA VAL A 302 0.89 -8.46 -15.13
C VAL A 302 0.87 -9.90 -15.67
N ALA A 303 0.47 -10.10 -16.92
CA ALA A 303 0.49 -11.42 -17.55
C ALA A 303 1.92 -11.99 -17.66
N ALA A 304 2.88 -11.16 -18.06
CA ALA A 304 4.28 -11.55 -18.13
C ALA A 304 4.86 -11.89 -16.74
N ARG A 305 4.56 -11.09 -15.70
CA ARG A 305 4.93 -11.37 -14.31
C ARG A 305 4.39 -12.73 -13.85
N LYS A 306 3.11 -13.02 -14.13
CA LYS A 306 2.47 -14.28 -13.76
C LYS A 306 3.12 -15.45 -14.51
N ALA A 307 3.34 -15.34 -15.82
CA ALA A 307 4.00 -16.36 -16.62
C ALA A 307 5.43 -16.64 -16.12
N ALA A 308 6.16 -15.60 -15.73
CA ALA A 308 7.49 -15.72 -15.14
C ALA A 308 7.49 -16.33 -13.74
N GLY A 309 6.36 -16.33 -13.02
CA GLY A 309 6.27 -16.81 -11.64
C GLY A 309 6.99 -15.90 -10.63
N VAL A 310 7.13 -14.60 -10.94
CA VAL A 310 7.69 -13.62 -10.00
C VAL A 310 6.65 -13.32 -8.90
N ASN A 311 7.07 -13.37 -7.65
CA ASN A 311 6.21 -13.21 -6.48
C ASN A 311 6.92 -12.44 -5.35
N ASN A 312 6.30 -12.36 -4.19
CA ASN A 312 6.83 -11.62 -3.05
C ASN A 312 8.01 -12.30 -2.33
N GLU A 313 8.30 -13.54 -2.65
CA GLU A 313 9.47 -14.27 -2.13
C GLU A 313 10.61 -14.37 -3.17
N SER A 314 10.38 -13.88 -4.37
CA SER A 314 11.40 -13.83 -5.43
C SER A 314 12.59 -12.96 -5.01
N SER A 315 13.72 -13.20 -5.64
CA SER A 315 14.90 -12.34 -5.55
C SER A 315 15.17 -11.68 -6.90
N TYR A 316 16.17 -10.82 -6.96
CA TYR A 316 16.63 -10.23 -8.21
C TYR A 316 18.13 -9.95 -8.18
N ALA A 317 18.71 -9.82 -9.35
CA ALA A 317 20.09 -9.40 -9.51
C ALA A 317 20.18 -8.29 -10.57
N ASN A 318 21.15 -7.40 -10.39
CA ASN A 318 21.49 -6.44 -11.44
C ASN A 318 22.06 -7.19 -12.64
N PHE A 319 21.50 -6.96 -13.82
CA PHE A 319 22.04 -7.47 -15.07
C PHE A 319 23.05 -6.49 -15.68
N ARG A 320 22.62 -5.26 -15.92
CA ARG A 320 23.44 -4.12 -16.34
C ARG A 320 22.80 -2.80 -15.96
N SER A 321 23.61 -1.77 -15.76
CA SER A 321 23.09 -0.43 -15.50
C SER A 321 24.04 0.65 -15.97
N ASN A 322 23.47 1.74 -16.45
CA ASN A 322 24.12 3.02 -16.63
C ASN A 322 23.05 4.13 -16.53
N LYS A 323 23.43 5.37 -16.84
CA LYS A 323 22.47 6.47 -16.76
C LYS A 323 21.24 6.29 -17.66
N ASP A 324 21.43 5.68 -18.83
CA ASP A 324 20.39 5.57 -19.86
C ASP A 324 19.43 4.39 -19.63
N TYR A 325 19.86 3.38 -18.89
CA TYR A 325 19.04 2.20 -18.58
C TYR A 325 19.43 1.49 -17.28
N TYR A 326 18.48 0.76 -16.73
CA TYR A 326 18.68 -0.19 -15.65
C TYR A 326 18.04 -1.54 -16.04
N ALA A 327 18.80 -2.60 -15.97
CA ALA A 327 18.31 -3.94 -16.29
C ALA A 327 18.54 -4.89 -15.13
N ILE A 328 17.49 -5.67 -14.79
CA ILE A 328 17.49 -6.67 -13.71
C ILE A 328 17.03 -8.02 -14.22
N VAL A 329 17.50 -9.07 -13.55
CA VAL A 329 16.93 -10.42 -13.68
C VAL A 329 16.26 -10.80 -12.38
N SER A 330 14.94 -11.00 -12.44
CA SER A 330 14.17 -11.53 -11.31
C SER A 330 14.28 -13.04 -11.28
N LYS A 331 14.35 -13.61 -10.07
CA LYS A 331 14.60 -15.03 -9.82
C LYS A 331 13.58 -15.59 -8.85
N THR A 332 13.10 -16.79 -9.15
CA THR A 332 12.28 -17.57 -8.22
C THR A 332 12.93 -18.95 -8.07
N ASN A 333 13.12 -19.42 -6.84
CA ASN A 333 13.86 -20.65 -6.54
C ASN A 333 15.27 -20.67 -7.16
N ASN A 334 15.96 -19.53 -7.15
CA ASN A 334 17.27 -19.30 -7.77
C ASN A 334 17.33 -19.46 -9.30
N GLU A 335 16.21 -19.65 -9.96
CA GLU A 335 16.14 -19.70 -11.43
C GLU A 335 15.81 -18.31 -11.99
N ASN A 336 16.47 -17.95 -13.10
CA ASN A 336 16.16 -16.74 -13.85
C ASN A 336 14.75 -16.83 -14.42
N ARG A 337 13.92 -15.82 -14.17
CA ARG A 337 12.49 -15.84 -14.56
C ARG A 337 12.10 -14.71 -15.48
N LEU A 338 12.63 -13.51 -15.25
CA LEU A 338 12.26 -12.32 -16.00
C LEU A 338 13.47 -11.39 -16.09
N LEU A 339 13.90 -11.05 -17.29
CA LEU A 339 14.82 -9.94 -17.52
C LEU A 339 13.97 -8.72 -17.88
N ALA A 340 14.10 -7.68 -17.08
CA ALA A 340 13.45 -6.39 -17.31
C ALA A 340 14.49 -5.32 -17.61
N VAL A 341 14.27 -4.57 -18.68
CA VAL A 341 15.06 -3.40 -19.07
C VAL A 341 14.19 -2.16 -18.90
N ILE A 342 14.69 -1.18 -18.15
CA ILE A 342 14.00 0.09 -17.89
C ILE A 342 14.88 1.22 -18.40
N GLY A 343 14.32 2.13 -19.21
CA GLY A 343 15.02 3.19 -19.89
C GLY A 343 15.27 2.88 -21.38
N ASN A 344 16.41 3.25 -21.90
CA ASN A 344 16.75 3.06 -23.31
C ASN A 344 17.00 1.57 -23.64
N VAL A 345 15.96 0.89 -24.09
CA VAL A 345 16.01 -0.54 -24.45
C VAL A 345 17.03 -0.80 -25.56
N ALA A 346 17.08 0.04 -26.59
CA ALA A 346 17.98 -0.14 -27.74
C ALA A 346 19.45 -0.13 -27.35
N ALA A 347 19.81 0.60 -26.31
CA ALA A 347 21.21 0.69 -25.85
C ALA A 347 21.76 -0.62 -25.25
N ILE A 348 20.89 -1.53 -24.81
CA ILE A 348 21.28 -2.81 -24.20
C ILE A 348 20.93 -4.02 -25.08
N GLU A 349 20.06 -3.86 -26.05
CA GLU A 349 19.47 -4.98 -26.81
C GLU A 349 20.51 -5.95 -27.40
N GLN A 350 21.61 -5.42 -27.94
CA GLN A 350 22.72 -6.25 -28.47
C GLN A 350 23.46 -7.06 -27.39
N SER A 351 23.29 -6.69 -26.11
CA SER A 351 23.90 -7.39 -24.98
C SER A 351 23.01 -8.52 -24.44
N VAL A 352 21.77 -8.62 -24.89
CA VAL A 352 20.85 -9.66 -24.47
C VAL A 352 21.08 -10.90 -25.36
N ASN A 353 21.47 -12.01 -24.74
CA ASN A 353 21.69 -13.25 -25.44
C ASN A 353 20.36 -13.88 -25.89
N THR A 354 20.08 -13.85 -27.20
CA THR A 354 18.83 -14.35 -27.77
C THR A 354 18.69 -15.89 -27.72
N GLN A 355 19.76 -16.62 -27.41
CA GLN A 355 19.67 -18.07 -27.13
C GLN A 355 19.13 -18.33 -25.69
N GLN A 356 19.19 -17.36 -24.81
CA GLN A 356 18.74 -17.48 -23.43
C GLN A 356 17.43 -16.70 -23.13
N TRP A 357 17.16 -15.66 -23.92
CA TRP A 357 16.10 -14.72 -23.65
C TRP A 357 15.27 -14.41 -24.90
N VAL A 358 13.96 -14.36 -24.74
CA VAL A 358 13.00 -13.95 -25.77
C VAL A 358 12.27 -12.69 -25.28
N LYS A 359 12.31 -11.64 -26.11
CA LYS A 359 11.55 -10.41 -25.85
C LYS A 359 10.05 -10.71 -25.98
N VAL A 360 9.28 -10.46 -24.92
CA VAL A 360 7.82 -10.71 -24.89
C VAL A 360 7.00 -9.44 -24.83
N LEU A 361 7.55 -8.38 -24.27
CA LEU A 361 6.92 -7.05 -24.19
C LEU A 361 7.94 -5.97 -24.48
N GLU A 362 7.49 -4.90 -25.11
CA GLU A 362 8.24 -3.68 -25.28
C GLU A 362 7.29 -2.48 -25.31
N GLY A 363 7.70 -1.37 -24.72
CA GLY A 363 7.00 -0.11 -24.77
C GLY A 363 7.94 1.06 -24.49
N TYR A 364 7.38 2.23 -24.25
CA TYR A 364 8.18 3.42 -24.00
C TYR A 364 9.03 3.25 -22.73
N HIS A 365 10.33 3.21 -22.86
CA HIS A 365 11.34 3.04 -21.81
C HIS A 365 11.22 1.75 -21.00
N TYR A 366 10.70 0.66 -21.59
CA TYR A 366 10.76 -0.67 -20.96
C TYR A 366 10.72 -1.81 -21.97
N ALA A 367 11.32 -2.94 -21.60
CA ALA A 367 11.14 -4.22 -22.26
C ALA A 367 11.23 -5.37 -21.26
N TYR A 368 10.46 -6.44 -21.53
CA TYR A 368 10.52 -7.69 -20.78
C TYR A 368 10.97 -8.83 -21.69
N TYR A 369 11.79 -9.70 -21.11
CA TYR A 369 12.28 -10.92 -21.74
C TYR A 369 12.04 -12.10 -20.81
N LEU A 370 11.55 -13.21 -21.34
CA LEU A 370 11.45 -14.47 -20.62
C LEU A 370 12.56 -15.43 -21.08
N PRO A 371 12.99 -16.38 -20.21
CA PRO A 371 13.94 -17.42 -20.61
C PRO A 371 13.41 -18.24 -21.77
N THR A 372 14.25 -18.61 -22.72
CA THR A 372 13.88 -19.47 -23.83
C THR A 372 13.32 -20.83 -23.40
N THR A 373 13.70 -21.29 -22.20
CA THR A 373 13.17 -22.52 -21.58
C THR A 373 11.68 -22.38 -21.14
N MET A 374 11.10 -21.20 -21.21
CA MET A 374 9.69 -20.93 -20.90
C MET A 374 8.84 -20.70 -22.16
N GLU A 375 9.17 -21.34 -23.26
CA GLU A 375 8.58 -21.13 -24.59
C GLU A 375 7.04 -21.20 -24.61
N THR A 376 6.45 -22.15 -23.93
CA THR A 376 4.97 -22.25 -23.80
C THR A 376 4.33 -21.12 -23.02
N ALA A 377 5.05 -20.50 -22.10
CA ALA A 377 4.53 -19.43 -21.27
C ALA A 377 4.45 -18.08 -21.98
N TYR A 378 5.26 -17.88 -23.06
CA TYR A 378 5.30 -16.60 -23.79
C TYR A 378 4.68 -16.63 -25.19
N ALA A 379 4.26 -17.80 -25.68
CA ALA A 379 3.66 -17.90 -27.00
C ALA A 379 2.48 -16.94 -27.20
N ASP A 380 1.61 -16.82 -26.20
CA ASP A 380 0.47 -15.90 -26.20
C ASP A 380 0.87 -14.44 -25.92
N LEU A 381 1.99 -14.20 -25.24
CA LEU A 381 2.45 -12.85 -24.89
C LEU A 381 3.17 -12.18 -26.06
N SER A 382 3.91 -12.95 -26.87
CA SER A 382 4.68 -12.44 -28.01
C SER A 382 3.80 -11.91 -29.15
N THR A 383 2.54 -12.38 -29.27
CA THR A 383 1.57 -11.85 -30.24
C THR A 383 1.02 -10.48 -29.87
N GLY A 384 1.27 -10.02 -28.65
CA GLY A 384 0.78 -8.77 -28.08
C GLY A 384 1.90 -7.79 -27.71
N ILE A 385 2.99 -7.68 -28.49
CA ILE A 385 4.00 -6.63 -28.27
C ILE A 385 3.30 -5.28 -28.43
N HIS A 386 3.07 -4.62 -27.30
CA HIS A 386 2.38 -3.34 -27.28
C HIS A 386 3.42 -2.22 -27.24
N GLN A 387 3.46 -1.43 -28.30
CA GLN A 387 4.14 -0.15 -28.30
C GLN A 387 3.21 0.85 -27.62
N GLY A 388 3.60 1.34 -26.45
CA GLY A 388 2.84 2.36 -25.74
C GLY A 388 3.60 3.69 -25.76
N GLU A 389 2.96 4.71 -26.25
CA GLU A 389 3.42 6.08 -26.06
C GLU A 389 2.93 6.62 -24.72
N GLN A 390 3.74 7.46 -24.07
CA GLN A 390 3.33 8.26 -22.92
C GLN A 390 2.83 9.62 -23.31
#